data_0a64645b9989460a60fbad3f19eef2ef
#
_entry.id   0a64645b9989460a60fbad3f19eef2ef
#
_cell.length_a   1.000
_cell.length_b   1.000
_cell.length_c   1.000
_cell.angle_alpha   90.00
_cell.angle_beta   90.00
_cell.angle_gamma   90.00
#
_symmetry.space_group_name_H-M   'P 1'
#
loop_
_entity.id
_entity.type
_entity.pdbx_description
1 polymer ?
#
loop_
_entity_poly.entity_id
_entity_poly.type
_entity_poly.pdbx_seq_one_letter_code
_entity_poly.pdbx_strand_id
1 'polypeptide(L)'
;MKHQVHDPERSLATAMIHHAIKDMHRKKLTDIRDRDHVGAVCWLGSKGSTKWFDAINIDQESSLPKLGWDIYAKDILSDDEILLSDGQREMLTSTLKHFQRSHRGNNDA
;
A
#
# COMPACT_ATOMS: atom_id res chain seq x y z
N MET A 1 -14.31 -31.62 -3.40
CA MET A 1 -14.11 -31.22 -3.50
C MET A 1 -13.69 -30.61 -3.82
N LYS A 2 -13.69 -30.20 -3.86
CA LYS A 2 -13.38 -29.58 -4.05
C LYS A 2 -12.95 -28.89 -4.36
N HIS A 3 -13.10 -28.65 -4.52
CA HIS A 3 -12.75 -28.00 -4.82
C HIS A 3 -11.93 -27.19 -4.84
N GLN A 4 -11.83 -27.79 -4.67
CA GLN A 4 -10.91 -26.73 -4.45
C GLN A 4 -10.13 -26.38 -5.66
N VAL A 5 -10.62 -25.46 -6.36
CA VAL A 5 -10.00 -25.00 -7.56
C VAL A 5 -8.77 -24.17 -7.21
N HIS A 6 -7.62 -24.64 -7.65
CA HIS A 6 -6.40 -23.91 -7.47
C HIS A 6 -6.34 -22.83 -8.54
N ASP A 7 -6.37 -21.57 -8.11
CA ASP A 7 -6.29 -20.44 -9.03
C ASP A 7 -4.89 -19.82 -8.92
N PRO A 8 -4.02 -20.06 -9.90
CA PRO A 8 -2.65 -19.55 -9.84
C PRO A 8 -2.58 -18.03 -9.79
N GLU A 9 -3.47 -17.35 -10.48
CA GLU A 9 -3.49 -15.90 -10.48
C GLU A 9 -3.82 -15.35 -9.09
N ARG A 10 -4.81 -15.93 -8.46
CA ARG A 10 -5.22 -15.51 -7.14
C ARG A 10 -4.13 -15.82 -6.11
N SER A 11 -3.49 -16.97 -6.24
CA SER A 11 -2.39 -17.35 -5.35
C SER A 11 -1.22 -16.39 -5.48
N LEU A 12 -0.89 -16.01 -6.72
CA LEU A 12 0.18 -15.07 -6.96
C LEU A 12 -0.16 -13.70 -6.41
N ALA A 13 -1.40 -13.24 -6.64
CA ALA A 13 -1.84 -11.95 -6.13
C ALA A 13 -1.75 -11.89 -4.61
N THR A 14 -2.20 -12.95 -3.94
CA THR A 14 -2.12 -13.03 -2.49
C THR A 14 -0.67 -12.94 -2.01
N ALA A 15 0.22 -13.69 -2.67
CA ALA A 15 1.62 -13.69 -2.29
C ALA A 15 2.26 -12.31 -2.50
N MET A 16 1.97 -11.66 -3.61
CA MET A 16 2.53 -10.35 -3.91
C MET A 16 2.11 -9.31 -2.89
N ILE A 17 0.82 -9.27 -2.57
CA ILE A 17 0.28 -8.32 -1.61
C ILE A 17 0.82 -8.62 -0.21
N HIS A 18 0.81 -9.89 0.17
CA HIS A 18 1.31 -10.30 1.47
C HIS A 18 2.78 -9.90 1.66
N HIS A 19 3.58 -10.15 0.64
CA HIS A 19 4.99 -9.81 0.68
C HIS A 19 5.19 -8.30 0.83
N ALA A 20 4.43 -7.52 0.08
CA ALA A 20 4.52 -6.06 0.16
C ALA A 20 4.09 -5.55 1.54
N ILE A 21 3.05 -6.14 2.11
CA ILE A 21 2.60 -5.75 3.44
C ILE A 21 3.69 -6.04 4.48
N LYS A 22 4.34 -7.19 4.37
CA LYS A 22 5.44 -7.52 5.27
C LYS A 22 6.58 -6.50 5.15
N ASP A 23 6.93 -6.14 3.92
CA ASP A 23 8.00 -5.17 3.71
C ASP A 23 7.62 -3.80 4.25
N MET A 24 6.35 -3.42 4.09
CA MET A 24 5.87 -2.15 4.64
C MET A 24 5.96 -2.12 6.16
N HIS A 25 5.66 -3.23 6.80
CA HIS A 25 5.64 -3.30 8.26
C HIS A 25 7.00 -3.60 8.88
N ARG A 26 8.07 -3.56 8.12
CA ARG A 26 9.40 -3.80 8.67
C ARG A 26 9.71 -2.75 9.72
N LYS A 27 9.88 -3.21 10.94
CA LYS A 27 10.13 -2.32 12.05
C LYS A 27 11.61 -2.00 12.24
N LYS A 28 12.44 -2.92 11.79
CA LYS A 28 13.87 -2.76 12.00
C LYS A 28 14.48 -2.07 10.79
N LEU A 29 14.32 -0.80 10.76
CA LEU A 29 14.97 -0.01 9.75
C LEU A 29 16.30 0.42 10.29
N THR A 30 17.30 -0.40 10.09
CA THR A 30 18.68 -0.01 10.40
C THR A 30 19.07 1.12 9.46
N ASP A 31 18.37 1.18 8.38
CA ASP A 31 18.50 2.26 7.42
C ASP A 31 17.11 2.76 7.11
N ILE A 32 16.80 3.98 7.52
CA ILE A 32 15.49 4.56 7.30
C ILE A 32 15.17 4.68 5.81
N ARG A 33 16.18 4.53 4.98
CA ARG A 33 16.02 4.56 3.54
C ARG A 33 15.92 3.17 2.95
N ASP A 34 15.43 2.23 3.73
CA ASP A 34 15.25 0.87 3.27
C ASP A 34 14.39 0.85 2.00
N ARG A 35 15.00 0.45 0.89
CA ARG A 35 14.33 0.47 -0.40
C ARG A 35 13.13 -0.44 -0.45
N ASP A 36 13.20 -1.56 0.25
CA ASP A 36 12.08 -2.50 0.24
C ASP A 36 10.86 -1.92 0.94
N HIS A 37 11.09 -1.23 2.04
CA HIS A 37 9.99 -0.58 2.76
C HIS A 37 9.35 0.51 1.92
N VAL A 38 10.16 1.43 1.39
CA VAL A 38 9.66 2.53 0.58
C VAL A 38 8.97 2.01 -0.67
N GLY A 39 9.60 1.02 -1.33
CA GLY A 39 9.03 0.42 -2.52
C GLY A 39 7.69 -0.22 -2.26
N ALA A 40 7.55 -0.91 -1.12
CA ALA A 40 6.31 -1.57 -0.77
C ALA A 40 5.19 -0.54 -0.52
N VAL A 41 5.49 0.54 0.21
CA VAL A 41 4.49 1.58 0.46
C VAL A 41 4.04 2.20 -0.86
N CYS A 42 4.99 2.52 -1.74
CA CYS A 42 4.66 3.11 -3.03
C CYS A 42 3.83 2.15 -3.88
N TRP A 43 4.23 0.88 -3.93
CA TRP A 43 3.52 -0.10 -4.76
C TRP A 43 2.10 -0.33 -4.25
N LEU A 44 1.94 -0.48 -2.94
CA LEU A 44 0.62 -0.76 -2.36
C LEU A 44 -0.37 0.40 -2.59
N GLY A 45 0.13 1.63 -2.67
CA GLY A 45 -0.72 2.79 -2.90
C GLY A 45 -0.89 3.14 -4.37
N SER A 46 -0.24 2.41 -5.28
CA SER A 46 -0.24 2.73 -6.70
C SER A 46 -1.37 2.03 -7.43
N LYS A 47 -1.63 2.51 -8.64
CA LYS A 47 -2.58 1.85 -9.52
C LYS A 47 -2.04 0.50 -10.00
N GLY A 48 -0.73 0.32 -9.95
CA GLY A 48 -0.11 -0.93 -10.36
C GLY A 48 -0.51 -2.10 -9.50
N SER A 49 -0.88 -1.87 -8.24
CA SER A 49 -1.30 -2.96 -7.37
C SER A 49 -2.80 -3.21 -7.40
N THR A 50 -3.58 -2.30 -8.01
CA THR A 50 -5.03 -2.41 -7.99
C THR A 50 -5.53 -3.74 -8.55
N LYS A 51 -4.96 -4.18 -9.68
CA LYS A 51 -5.39 -5.43 -10.30
C LYS A 51 -5.13 -6.63 -9.39
N TRP A 52 -4.10 -6.56 -8.56
CA TRP A 52 -3.76 -7.64 -7.64
C TRP A 52 -4.77 -7.70 -6.49
N PHE A 53 -5.18 -6.54 -5.98
CA PHE A 53 -6.23 -6.49 -4.96
C PHE A 53 -7.55 -6.99 -5.54
N ASP A 54 -7.88 -6.58 -6.76
CA ASP A 54 -9.11 -7.02 -7.43
C ASP A 54 -9.12 -8.53 -7.61
N ALA A 55 -7.96 -9.12 -7.91
CA ALA A 55 -7.87 -10.56 -8.14
C ALA A 55 -8.24 -11.37 -6.90
N ILE A 56 -8.13 -10.80 -5.71
CA ILE A 56 -8.48 -11.50 -4.48
C ILE A 56 -9.71 -10.88 -3.83
N ASN A 57 -10.43 -10.06 -4.56
CA ASN A 57 -11.70 -9.44 -4.12
C ASN A 57 -11.54 -8.61 -2.85
N ILE A 58 -10.42 -7.92 -2.75
CA ILE A 58 -10.18 -7.00 -1.64
C ILE A 58 -10.16 -5.58 -2.18
N ASP A 59 -10.92 -4.70 -1.52
CA ASP A 59 -10.96 -3.31 -1.91
C ASP A 59 -9.71 -2.60 -1.40
N GLN A 60 -8.90 -2.12 -2.34
CA GLN A 60 -7.65 -1.46 -2.02
C GLN A 60 -7.86 -0.24 -1.13
N GLU A 61 -8.81 0.60 -1.48
CA GLU A 61 -9.01 1.86 -0.77
C GLU A 61 -9.39 1.67 0.69
N SER A 62 -10.24 0.69 0.97
CA SER A 62 -10.66 0.47 2.34
C SER A 62 -9.62 -0.32 3.13
N SER A 63 -8.78 -1.08 2.45
CA SER A 63 -7.78 -1.92 3.11
C SER A 63 -6.54 -1.14 3.55
N LEU A 64 -6.08 -0.20 2.75
CA LEU A 64 -4.84 0.50 3.02
C LEU A 64 -4.83 1.22 4.37
N PRO A 65 -5.87 2.00 4.74
CA PRO A 65 -5.87 2.63 6.06
C PRO A 65 -5.83 1.64 7.20
N LYS A 66 -6.50 0.50 7.03
CA LYS A 66 -6.52 -0.53 8.07
C LYS A 66 -5.14 -1.14 8.29
N LEU A 67 -4.30 -1.13 7.27
CA LEU A 67 -2.94 -1.64 7.35
C LEU A 67 -1.95 -0.58 7.86
N GLY A 68 -2.41 0.65 8.05
CA GLY A 68 -1.54 1.73 8.48
C GLY A 68 -0.76 2.37 7.33
N TRP A 69 -1.18 2.13 6.10
CA TRP A 69 -0.49 2.65 4.94
C TRP A 69 -0.34 4.17 4.99
N ASP A 70 -1.39 4.86 5.42
CA ASP A 70 -1.38 6.31 5.47
C ASP A 70 -0.33 6.84 6.43
N ILE A 71 -0.10 6.15 7.53
CA ILE A 71 0.91 6.55 8.50
C ILE A 71 2.30 6.41 7.89
N TYR A 72 2.56 5.28 7.25
CA TYR A 72 3.84 5.05 6.59
C TYR A 72 4.08 6.04 5.46
N ALA A 73 3.06 6.32 4.68
CA ALA A 73 3.19 7.26 3.57
C ALA A 73 3.52 8.66 4.08
N LYS A 74 2.90 9.10 5.15
CA LYS A 74 3.19 10.41 5.74
C LYS A 74 4.62 10.46 6.25
N ASP A 75 5.06 9.39 6.90
CA ASP A 75 6.42 9.33 7.41
C ASP A 75 7.44 9.44 6.29
N ILE A 76 7.19 8.73 5.19
CA ILE A 76 8.09 8.76 4.04
C ILE A 76 8.13 10.16 3.43
N LEU A 77 6.98 10.78 3.27
CA LEU A 77 6.91 12.12 2.68
C LEU A 77 7.57 13.18 3.56
N SER A 78 7.58 12.95 4.88
CA SER A 78 8.15 13.89 5.83
C SER A 78 9.66 13.74 6.00
N ASP A 79 10.22 12.64 5.52
CA ASP A 79 11.64 12.35 5.72
C ASP A 79 12.44 12.89 4.53
N ASP A 80 13.19 13.95 4.78
CA ASP A 80 13.99 14.60 3.74
C ASP A 80 15.11 13.73 3.22
N GLU A 81 15.50 12.72 3.98
CA GLU A 81 16.58 11.84 3.58
C GLU A 81 16.14 10.75 2.61
N ILE A 82 14.85 10.50 2.52
CA ILE A 82 14.34 9.51 1.59
C ILE A 82 14.19 10.14 0.22
N LEU A 83 14.88 9.55 -0.76
CA LEU A 83 14.83 10.05 -2.12
C LEU A 83 13.65 9.44 -2.86
N LEU A 84 12.69 10.27 -3.21
CA LEU A 84 11.54 9.86 -3.99
C LEU A 84 11.58 10.53 -5.35
N SER A 85 11.15 9.79 -6.37
CA SER A 85 10.94 10.41 -7.67
C SER A 85 9.74 11.35 -7.57
N ASP A 86 9.64 12.27 -8.52
CA ASP A 86 8.49 13.18 -8.55
C ASP A 86 7.19 12.41 -8.65
N GLY A 87 7.18 11.34 -9.45
CA GLY A 87 6.00 10.51 -9.59
C GLY A 87 5.60 9.82 -8.31
N GLN A 88 6.58 9.30 -7.57
CA GLN A 88 6.30 8.66 -6.30
C GLN A 88 5.74 9.65 -5.28
N ARG A 89 6.35 10.81 -5.19
CA ARG A 89 5.89 11.85 -4.26
C ARG A 89 4.49 12.31 -4.60
N GLU A 90 4.23 12.52 -5.87
CA GLU A 90 2.90 12.94 -6.31
C GLU A 90 1.85 11.88 -6.01
N MET A 91 2.16 10.64 -6.29
CA MET A 91 1.23 9.54 -6.05
C MET A 91 0.91 9.42 -4.57
N LEU A 92 1.93 9.44 -3.70
CA LEU A 92 1.71 9.34 -2.26
C LEU A 92 0.87 10.50 -1.75
N THR A 93 1.19 11.71 -2.20
CA THR A 93 0.46 12.90 -1.79
C THR A 93 -0.99 12.83 -2.23
N SER A 94 -1.23 12.47 -3.48
CA SER A 94 -2.59 12.40 -4.02
C SER A 94 -3.42 11.34 -3.31
N THR A 95 -2.83 10.19 -3.08
CA THR A 95 -3.54 9.08 -2.44
C THR A 95 -3.88 9.42 -0.99
N LEU A 96 -2.96 10.07 -0.29
CA LEU A 96 -3.23 10.51 1.08
C LEU A 96 -4.37 11.50 1.12
N LYS A 97 -4.39 12.46 0.20
CA LYS A 97 -5.47 13.44 0.14
C LYS A 97 -6.81 12.76 -0.12
N HIS A 98 -6.80 11.76 -0.98
CA HIS A 98 -8.01 11.02 -1.29
C HIS A 98 -8.56 10.33 -0.04
N PHE A 99 -7.70 9.69 0.73
CA PHE A 99 -8.13 9.02 1.95
C PHE A 99 -8.62 10.00 3.01
N GLN A 100 -7.95 11.11 3.17
CA GLN A 100 -8.35 12.13 4.12
C GLN A 100 -9.72 12.69 3.78
N ARG A 101 -9.96 12.91 2.49
CA ARG A 101 -11.22 13.43 2.03
C ARG A 101 -12.37 12.45 2.26
N SER A 102 -12.14 11.18 1.95
CA SER A 102 -13.14 10.14 2.16
C SER A 102 -13.45 9.98 3.64
N HIS A 103 -12.42 9.98 4.46
CA HIS A 103 -12.58 9.81 5.90
C HIS A 103 -13.35 10.99 6.50
N ARG A 104 -13.01 12.19 6.08
CA ARG A 104 -13.70 13.40 6.55
C ARG A 104 -15.16 13.37 6.16
N GLY A 105 -15.46 12.93 4.95
CA GLY A 105 -16.84 12.82 4.50
C GLY A 105 -17.63 11.88 5.38
N ASN A 106 -17.03 10.77 5.78
CA ASN A 106 -17.71 9.81 6.66
C ASN A 106 -17.97 10.39 8.04
N ASN A 107 -17.05 11.20 8.53
CA ASN A 107 -17.19 11.80 9.86
C ASN A 107 -18.25 12.88 9.89
N ASP A 108 -18.51 13.49 8.77
CA ASP A 108 -19.50 14.56 8.68
C ASP A 108 -20.93 14.03 8.56
N ALA A 109 -21.08 12.75 8.43
CA ALA A 109 -22.41 12.14 8.28
C ALA A 109 -23.24 12.15 9.57
#